data_898b206d63051a47c88db7d6b262138a
#
_entry.id   898b206d63051a47c88db7d6b262138a
#
_cell.length_a   1.000
_cell.length_b   1.000
_cell.length_c   1.000
_cell.angle_alpha   90.00
_cell.angle_beta   90.00
_cell.angle_gamma   90.00
#
_symmetry.space_group_name_H-M   'P 1'
#
loop_
_entity.id
_entity.type
_entity.pdbx_description
1 polymer ?
#
loop_
_entity_poly.entity_id
_entity_poly.type
_entity_poly.pdbx_seq_one_letter_code
_entity_poly.pdbx_strand_id
1 'polypeptide(L)'
;MHNKNSAMAFIVLLGVVSLFSDMTHEAATSIKGAYLLILGASASTIGFISGVGELLGYGLRYLFGRLVDKTHNYWGFMILGYAVDVFAVPALALVHRDGWIAACVLLVVERIGKAIKKPAKNTILSFAASQEGVGKSFAIQEALDQLGAFIGPLLLYAVMLYKHGDEYEVYNTAFAFLALPAVCTISFLLFAKSRFPNPETFEPEAKAEKKESFVGKKSFYLYLAGISCFAFGFVDFSLVTMHLAKNNLFDDSTLPLLYSGAMLVDAVAALFFGWLFDKMRTKALVISTAISAFFAFFAFGMTSPGMIMLGVALWGVGMGAQESVMKAAVATMTSKEHRASSYGAFEFFFGLTWFFGSWLLGAIYDYSLNTFIIVSVAAQLIALPCYLLSERSLARENC
;
A
#
# COMPACT_ATOMS: atom_id res chain seq x y z
N MET A 1 -10.15 30.62 -18.95
CA MET A 1 -11.05 29.44 -18.83
C MET A 1 -10.29 28.22 -19.32
N HIS A 2 -9.70 27.44 -18.43
CA HIS A 2 -9.14 26.14 -18.81
C HIS A 2 -10.32 25.21 -19.14
N ASN A 3 -10.25 24.61 -20.31
CA ASN A 3 -11.29 23.72 -20.82
C ASN A 3 -11.37 22.47 -19.91
N LYS A 4 -12.56 22.06 -19.47
CA LYS A 4 -12.80 20.82 -18.70
C LYS A 4 -12.08 19.62 -19.30
N ASN A 5 -12.06 19.52 -20.63
CA ASN A 5 -11.33 18.48 -21.36
C ASN A 5 -9.82 18.46 -21.03
N SER A 6 -9.22 19.61 -20.66
CA SER A 6 -7.81 19.73 -20.28
C SER A 6 -7.55 19.19 -18.89
N ALA A 7 -8.45 19.44 -17.92
CA ALA A 7 -8.35 18.90 -16.55
C ALA A 7 -8.52 17.37 -16.55
N MET A 8 -9.50 16.85 -17.28
CA MET A 8 -9.71 15.40 -17.41
C MET A 8 -8.50 14.72 -18.07
N ALA A 9 -7.96 15.31 -19.15
CA ALA A 9 -6.75 14.77 -19.80
C ALA A 9 -5.56 14.72 -18.83
N PHE A 10 -5.40 15.74 -17.98
CA PHE A 10 -4.36 15.76 -16.96
C PHE A 10 -4.57 14.68 -15.88
N ILE A 11 -5.80 14.50 -15.38
CA ILE A 11 -6.16 13.46 -14.41
C ILE A 11 -5.83 12.07 -14.98
N VAL A 12 -6.27 11.77 -16.21
CA VAL A 12 -6.00 10.48 -16.85
C VAL A 12 -4.51 10.28 -17.07
N LEU A 13 -3.78 11.31 -17.48
CA LEU A 13 -2.34 11.23 -17.71
C LEU A 13 -1.56 10.94 -16.41
N LEU A 14 -1.93 11.59 -15.29
CA LEU A 14 -1.39 11.25 -13.98
C LEU A 14 -1.76 9.82 -13.54
N GLY A 15 -2.96 9.37 -13.91
CA GLY A 15 -3.37 7.99 -13.70
C GLY A 15 -2.52 6.97 -14.47
N VAL A 16 -2.17 7.28 -15.73
CA VAL A 16 -1.25 6.45 -16.53
C VAL A 16 0.15 6.40 -15.91
N VAL A 17 0.66 7.52 -15.40
CA VAL A 17 1.92 7.55 -14.63
C VAL A 17 1.86 6.62 -13.43
N SER A 18 0.77 6.68 -12.67
CA SER A 18 0.57 5.81 -11.51
C SER A 18 0.44 4.33 -11.90
N LEU A 19 -0.30 4.02 -12.95
CA LEU A 19 -0.45 2.66 -13.47
C LEU A 19 0.92 2.01 -13.70
N PHE A 20 1.82 2.65 -14.44
CA PHE A 20 3.16 2.11 -14.68
C PHE A 20 4.03 2.08 -13.42
N SER A 21 3.89 3.05 -12.53
CA SER A 21 4.57 3.03 -11.22
C SER A 21 4.11 1.84 -10.37
N ASP A 22 2.81 1.59 -10.31
CA ASP A 22 2.26 0.50 -9.52
C ASP A 22 2.49 -0.86 -10.18
N MET A 23 2.54 -0.94 -11.52
CA MET A 23 3.08 -2.13 -12.21
C MET A 23 4.50 -2.48 -11.72
N THR A 24 5.37 -1.49 -11.56
CA THR A 24 6.75 -1.71 -11.09
C THR A 24 6.77 -2.15 -9.62
N HIS A 25 6.04 -1.43 -8.77
CA HIS A 25 6.04 -1.62 -7.32
C HIS A 25 5.36 -2.93 -6.90
N GLU A 26 4.16 -3.19 -7.41
CA GLU A 26 3.37 -4.34 -7.01
C GLU A 26 3.91 -5.66 -7.62
N ALA A 27 4.49 -5.58 -8.84
CA ALA A 27 5.24 -6.70 -9.37
C ALA A 27 6.45 -7.06 -8.47
N ALA A 28 7.22 -6.07 -8.03
CA ALA A 28 8.33 -6.31 -7.09
C ALA A 28 7.82 -6.87 -5.75
N THR A 29 6.70 -6.35 -5.24
CA THR A 29 6.09 -6.83 -3.99
C THR A 29 5.72 -8.31 -4.06
N SER A 30 5.31 -8.80 -5.24
CA SER A 30 4.92 -10.19 -5.45
C SER A 30 6.09 -11.19 -5.33
N ILE A 31 7.34 -10.74 -5.45
CA ILE A 31 8.52 -11.63 -5.44
C ILE A 31 9.61 -11.23 -4.45
N LYS A 32 9.58 -10.00 -3.89
CA LYS A 32 10.68 -9.48 -3.05
C LYS A 32 10.97 -10.34 -1.82
N GLY A 33 9.95 -10.98 -1.21
CA GLY A 33 10.13 -11.83 -0.04
C GLY A 33 10.92 -13.10 -0.35
N ALA A 34 10.55 -13.80 -1.43
CA ALA A 34 11.26 -14.97 -1.90
C ALA A 34 12.69 -14.62 -2.38
N TYR A 35 12.83 -13.50 -3.11
CA TYR A 35 14.15 -13.00 -3.52
C TYR A 35 15.08 -12.71 -2.33
N LEU A 36 14.60 -12.01 -1.30
CA LEU A 36 15.38 -11.74 -0.09
C LEU A 36 15.78 -13.04 0.64
N LEU A 37 14.92 -14.05 0.63
CA LEU A 37 15.23 -15.37 1.17
C LEU A 37 16.41 -16.01 0.43
N ILE A 38 16.42 -16.00 -0.91
CA ILE A 38 17.50 -16.55 -1.74
C ILE A 38 18.82 -15.80 -1.50
N LEU A 39 18.76 -14.49 -1.22
CA LEU A 39 19.92 -13.71 -0.84
C LEU A 39 20.41 -13.96 0.60
N GLY A 40 19.70 -14.79 1.39
CA GLY A 40 20.08 -15.18 2.74
C GLY A 40 19.45 -14.35 3.87
N ALA A 41 18.41 -13.54 3.58
CA ALA A 41 17.69 -12.80 4.61
C ALA A 41 16.75 -13.72 5.42
N SER A 42 16.69 -13.52 6.74
CA SER A 42 15.74 -14.20 7.63
C SER A 42 14.34 -13.59 7.53
N ALA A 43 13.31 -14.31 8.01
CA ALA A 43 11.95 -13.76 8.10
C ALA A 43 11.89 -12.52 9.00
N SER A 44 12.67 -12.49 10.08
CA SER A 44 12.84 -11.30 10.93
C SER A 44 13.35 -10.10 10.14
N THR A 45 14.36 -10.29 9.28
CA THR A 45 14.92 -9.22 8.41
C THR A 45 13.87 -8.75 7.39
N ILE A 46 13.18 -9.67 6.74
CA ILE A 46 12.14 -9.35 5.75
C ILE A 46 11.01 -8.56 6.42
N GLY A 47 10.53 -9.01 7.56
CA GLY A 47 9.51 -8.31 8.34
C GLY A 47 9.96 -6.93 8.81
N PHE A 48 11.22 -6.80 9.29
CA PHE A 48 11.80 -5.52 9.69
C PHE A 48 11.84 -4.52 8.52
N ILE A 49 12.33 -4.93 7.36
CA ILE A 49 12.46 -4.05 6.18
C ILE A 49 11.09 -3.67 5.63
N SER A 50 10.14 -4.60 5.56
CA SER A 50 8.76 -4.30 5.18
C SER A 50 8.14 -3.28 6.13
N GLY A 51 8.28 -3.48 7.42
CA GLY A 51 7.77 -2.58 8.45
C GLY A 51 8.43 -1.20 8.44
N VAL A 52 9.76 -1.13 8.33
CA VAL A 52 10.51 0.15 8.17
C VAL A 52 10.03 0.89 6.93
N GLY A 53 9.80 0.16 5.83
CA GLY A 53 9.27 0.73 4.59
C GLY A 53 7.92 1.43 4.82
N GLU A 54 6.99 0.80 5.52
CA GLU A 54 5.68 1.41 5.82
C GLU A 54 5.82 2.59 6.80
N LEU A 55 6.62 2.45 7.85
CA LEU A 55 6.86 3.54 8.81
C LEU A 55 7.46 4.78 8.14
N LEU A 56 8.45 4.61 7.27
CA LEU A 56 9.04 5.70 6.50
C LEU A 56 8.06 6.23 5.45
N GLY A 57 7.33 5.33 4.78
CA GLY A 57 6.31 5.68 3.81
C GLY A 57 5.24 6.61 4.37
N TYR A 58 4.77 6.37 5.59
CA TYR A 58 3.78 7.22 6.26
C TYR A 58 4.42 8.43 6.96
N GLY A 59 5.49 8.22 7.72
CA GLY A 59 6.13 9.26 8.52
C GLY A 59 6.75 10.38 7.69
N LEU A 60 7.49 10.04 6.64
CA LEU A 60 8.16 11.04 5.79
C LEU A 60 7.19 11.83 4.91
N ARG A 61 5.98 11.33 4.64
CA ARG A 61 4.95 12.09 3.88
C ARG A 61 4.63 13.42 4.55
N TYR A 62 4.56 13.45 5.87
CA TYR A 62 4.31 14.70 6.60
C TYR A 62 5.44 15.71 6.40
N LEU A 63 6.69 15.26 6.45
CA LEU A 63 7.85 16.11 6.23
C LEU A 63 7.88 16.65 4.80
N PHE A 64 7.75 15.76 3.80
CA PHE A 64 7.75 16.16 2.39
C PHE A 64 6.52 16.98 2.02
N GLY A 65 5.36 16.73 2.62
CA GLY A 65 4.18 17.57 2.45
C GLY A 65 4.44 19.02 2.87
N ARG A 66 5.07 19.24 4.02
CA ARG A 66 5.47 20.59 4.45
C ARG A 66 6.48 21.26 3.51
N LEU A 67 7.43 20.48 2.98
CA LEU A 67 8.41 20.99 2.01
C LEU A 67 7.75 21.37 0.70
N VAL A 68 6.83 20.57 0.22
CA VAL A 68 6.01 20.85 -0.98
C VAL A 68 5.19 22.12 -0.78
N ASP A 69 4.48 22.24 0.35
CA ASP A 69 3.67 23.41 0.68
C ASP A 69 4.52 24.70 0.77
N LYS A 70 5.76 24.60 1.29
CA LYS A 70 6.66 25.74 1.44
C LYS A 70 7.31 26.18 0.13
N THR A 71 7.61 25.22 -0.74
CA THR A 71 8.41 25.48 -1.96
C THR A 71 7.55 25.63 -3.22
N HIS A 72 6.31 25.12 -3.21
CA HIS A 72 5.42 25.03 -4.37
C HIS A 72 6.05 24.33 -5.59
N ASN A 73 7.14 23.56 -5.39
CA ASN A 73 7.86 22.85 -6.46
C ASN A 73 7.29 21.44 -6.66
N TYR A 74 6.00 21.35 -7.02
CA TYR A 74 5.29 20.08 -7.16
C TYR A 74 5.96 19.12 -8.16
N TRP A 75 6.32 19.61 -9.35
CA TRP A 75 6.98 18.78 -10.36
C TRP A 75 8.36 18.30 -9.95
N GLY A 76 9.14 19.11 -9.23
CA GLY A 76 10.45 18.73 -8.72
C GLY A 76 10.36 17.54 -7.77
N PHE A 77 9.46 17.62 -6.78
CA PHE A 77 9.24 16.51 -5.83
C PHE A 77 8.66 15.27 -6.50
N MET A 78 7.73 15.44 -7.47
CA MET A 78 7.21 14.31 -8.21
C MET A 78 8.28 13.59 -9.01
N ILE A 79 9.07 14.31 -9.82
CA ILE A 79 10.09 13.70 -10.67
C ILE A 79 11.15 13.02 -9.83
N LEU A 80 11.65 13.71 -8.78
CA LEU A 80 12.63 13.12 -7.86
C LEU A 80 12.07 11.87 -7.18
N GLY A 81 10.87 11.97 -6.61
CA GLY A 81 10.26 10.86 -5.88
C GLY A 81 9.96 9.67 -6.78
N TYR A 82 9.40 9.89 -7.99
CA TYR A 82 9.17 8.81 -8.95
C TYR A 82 10.49 8.20 -9.44
N ALA A 83 11.51 9.01 -9.75
CA ALA A 83 12.78 8.48 -10.21
C ALA A 83 13.44 7.59 -9.13
N VAL A 84 13.46 8.04 -7.87
CA VAL A 84 14.00 7.25 -6.75
C VAL A 84 13.20 5.97 -6.55
N ASP A 85 11.87 6.07 -6.54
CA ASP A 85 10.95 4.95 -6.33
C ASP A 85 11.09 3.88 -7.43
N VAL A 86 10.84 4.28 -8.70
CA VAL A 86 10.73 3.28 -9.78
C VAL A 86 12.07 2.73 -10.26
N PHE A 87 13.20 3.43 -10.06
CA PHE A 87 14.51 2.89 -10.45
C PHE A 87 15.21 2.10 -9.34
N ALA A 88 14.84 2.29 -8.07
CA ALA A 88 15.33 1.44 -6.99
C ALA A 88 14.93 -0.04 -7.18
N VAL A 89 13.76 -0.28 -7.76
CA VAL A 89 13.24 -1.64 -7.99
C VAL A 89 14.06 -2.43 -9.04
N PRO A 90 14.26 -1.99 -10.28
CA PRO A 90 15.09 -2.70 -11.23
C PRO A 90 16.58 -2.74 -10.83
N ALA A 91 17.04 -1.82 -9.99
CA ALA A 91 18.39 -1.87 -9.43
C ALA A 91 18.62 -3.12 -8.55
N LEU A 92 17.57 -3.77 -8.05
CA LEU A 92 17.66 -5.08 -7.36
C LEU A 92 18.27 -6.16 -8.27
N ALA A 93 18.12 -6.07 -9.59
CA ALA A 93 18.76 -6.97 -10.54
C ALA A 93 20.30 -6.90 -10.53
N LEU A 94 20.88 -5.85 -9.97
CA LEU A 94 22.34 -5.65 -9.89
C LEU A 94 22.92 -6.13 -8.55
N VAL A 95 22.08 -6.58 -7.62
CA VAL A 95 22.52 -7.04 -6.29
C VAL A 95 23.18 -8.41 -6.42
N HIS A 96 24.34 -8.59 -5.79
CA HIS A 96 25.05 -9.87 -5.77
C HIS A 96 24.31 -10.94 -4.94
N ARG A 97 24.58 -12.24 -5.18
CA ARG A 97 23.92 -13.38 -4.51
C ARG A 97 23.88 -13.32 -2.98
N ASP A 98 24.91 -12.77 -2.35
CA ASP A 98 24.99 -12.64 -0.89
C ASP A 98 24.64 -11.20 -0.44
N GLY A 99 24.06 -10.39 -1.33
CA GLY A 99 23.87 -8.96 -1.15
C GLY A 99 22.55 -8.56 -0.49
N TRP A 100 21.99 -9.37 0.42
CA TRP A 100 20.69 -9.07 1.05
C TRP A 100 20.64 -7.67 1.71
N ILE A 101 21.77 -7.18 2.26
CA ILE A 101 21.83 -5.82 2.84
C ILE A 101 21.60 -4.76 1.77
N ALA A 102 22.25 -4.91 0.59
CA ALA A 102 22.09 -3.97 -0.52
C ALA A 102 20.64 -4.01 -1.05
N ALA A 103 20.04 -5.19 -1.14
CA ALA A 103 18.63 -5.33 -1.50
C ALA A 103 17.72 -4.62 -0.49
N CYS A 104 17.95 -4.80 0.80
CA CYS A 104 17.22 -4.10 1.86
C CYS A 104 17.34 -2.58 1.75
N VAL A 105 18.54 -2.06 1.49
CA VAL A 105 18.77 -0.62 1.30
C VAL A 105 17.98 -0.10 0.09
N LEU A 106 18.00 -0.82 -1.04
CA LEU A 106 17.24 -0.43 -2.23
C LEU A 106 15.72 -0.40 -1.98
N LEU A 107 15.19 -1.37 -1.22
CA LEU A 107 13.77 -1.40 -0.82
C LEU A 107 13.41 -0.23 0.09
N VAL A 108 14.30 0.17 1.00
CA VAL A 108 14.10 1.38 1.83
C VAL A 108 14.15 2.64 0.97
N VAL A 109 15.07 2.73 0.02
CA VAL A 109 15.19 3.86 -0.93
C VAL A 109 13.92 3.98 -1.77
N GLU A 110 13.38 2.87 -2.26
CA GLU A 110 12.09 2.82 -2.96
C GLU A 110 10.97 3.46 -2.11
N ARG A 111 10.84 3.09 -0.83
CA ARG A 111 9.83 3.63 0.07
C ARG A 111 10.00 5.12 0.36
N ILE A 112 11.23 5.60 0.45
CA ILE A 112 11.54 7.03 0.57
C ILE A 112 11.09 7.77 -0.70
N GLY A 113 11.35 7.23 -1.89
CA GLY A 113 10.87 7.79 -3.16
C GLY A 113 9.35 7.92 -3.18
N LYS A 114 8.63 6.87 -2.73
CA LYS A 114 7.17 6.87 -2.61
C LYS A 114 6.66 7.95 -1.64
N ALA A 115 7.36 8.16 -0.52
CA ALA A 115 7.02 9.21 0.45
C ALA A 115 7.25 10.63 -0.11
N ILE A 116 8.28 10.83 -0.94
CA ILE A 116 8.58 12.12 -1.59
C ILE A 116 7.50 12.49 -2.62
N LYS A 117 7.12 11.54 -3.50
CA LYS A 117 6.20 11.83 -4.62
C LYS A 117 4.75 12.04 -4.18
N LYS A 118 4.28 11.30 -3.16
CA LYS A 118 2.85 11.19 -2.84
C LYS A 118 2.18 12.51 -2.43
N PRO A 119 2.76 13.38 -1.59
CA PRO A 119 2.17 14.68 -1.27
C PRO A 119 2.02 15.58 -2.51
N ALA A 120 3.08 15.71 -3.31
CA ALA A 120 3.07 16.53 -4.52
C ALA A 120 2.06 16.02 -5.57
N LYS A 121 2.01 14.70 -5.81
CA LYS A 121 1.02 14.05 -6.69
C LYS A 121 -0.40 14.39 -6.25
N ASN A 122 -0.72 14.20 -4.97
CA ASN A 122 -2.06 14.44 -4.46
C ASN A 122 -2.46 15.92 -4.56
N THR A 123 -1.51 16.83 -4.34
CA THR A 123 -1.77 18.27 -4.43
C THR A 123 -2.10 18.67 -5.87
N ILE A 124 -1.28 18.33 -6.86
CA ILE A 124 -1.57 18.73 -8.25
C ILE A 124 -2.78 18.00 -8.83
N LEU A 125 -3.06 16.78 -8.37
CA LEU A 125 -4.30 16.08 -8.74
C LEU A 125 -5.52 16.81 -8.18
N SER A 126 -5.44 17.31 -6.93
CA SER A 126 -6.55 18.05 -6.31
C SER A 126 -6.89 19.33 -7.08
N PHE A 127 -5.90 20.03 -7.66
CA PHE A 127 -6.14 21.22 -8.49
C PHE A 127 -7.02 20.89 -9.71
N ALA A 128 -6.69 19.83 -10.44
CA ALA A 128 -7.50 19.40 -11.59
C ALA A 128 -8.85 18.81 -11.16
N ALA A 129 -8.88 18.12 -10.03
CA ALA A 129 -10.10 17.52 -9.46
C ALA A 129 -11.16 18.57 -9.09
N SER A 130 -10.75 19.79 -8.76
CA SER A 130 -11.68 20.91 -8.50
C SER A 130 -12.56 21.25 -9.70
N GLN A 131 -12.11 20.99 -10.93
CA GLN A 131 -12.82 21.24 -12.18
C GLN A 131 -13.77 20.11 -12.61
N GLU A 132 -13.45 18.85 -12.27
CA GLU A 132 -14.14 17.65 -12.77
C GLU A 132 -14.96 16.92 -11.69
N GLY A 133 -14.78 17.31 -10.44
CA GLY A 133 -15.32 16.62 -9.28
C GLY A 133 -14.28 15.73 -8.59
N VAL A 134 -14.06 16.01 -7.30
CA VAL A 134 -12.99 15.38 -6.51
C VAL A 134 -13.16 13.87 -6.46
N GLY A 135 -14.35 13.38 -6.15
CA GLY A 135 -14.62 11.94 -6.05
C GLY A 135 -14.36 11.19 -7.35
N LYS A 136 -14.82 11.72 -8.49
CA LYS A 136 -14.60 11.12 -9.82
C LYS A 136 -13.12 11.07 -10.18
N SER A 137 -12.37 12.13 -9.91
CA SER A 137 -10.96 12.25 -10.25
C SER A 137 -10.11 11.25 -9.47
N PHE A 138 -10.34 11.13 -8.16
CA PHE A 138 -9.65 10.13 -7.33
C PHE A 138 -10.08 8.69 -7.65
N ALA A 139 -11.35 8.46 -8.03
CA ALA A 139 -11.80 7.14 -8.47
C ALA A 139 -11.13 6.69 -9.78
N ILE A 140 -10.92 7.59 -10.74
CA ILE A 140 -10.17 7.28 -11.98
C ILE A 140 -8.72 6.94 -11.63
N GLN A 141 -8.12 7.70 -10.70
CA GLN A 141 -6.74 7.47 -10.25
C GLN A 141 -6.61 6.08 -9.61
N GLU A 142 -7.52 5.76 -8.68
CA GLU A 142 -7.53 4.47 -7.98
C GLU A 142 -7.74 3.29 -8.94
N ALA A 143 -8.65 3.44 -9.91
CA ALA A 143 -8.89 2.40 -10.92
C ALA A 143 -7.64 2.10 -11.76
N LEU A 144 -6.85 3.13 -12.10
CA LEU A 144 -5.61 2.96 -12.86
C LEU A 144 -4.48 2.40 -11.98
N ASP A 145 -4.41 2.80 -10.71
CA ASP A 145 -3.49 2.27 -9.72
C ASP A 145 -3.74 0.75 -9.54
N GLN A 146 -4.99 0.32 -9.32
CA GLN A 146 -5.41 -1.08 -9.20
C GLN A 146 -5.16 -1.90 -10.48
N LEU A 147 -5.37 -1.29 -11.64
CA LEU A 147 -5.05 -1.95 -12.92
C LEU A 147 -3.55 -2.23 -13.04
N GLY A 148 -2.70 -1.29 -12.62
CA GLY A 148 -1.25 -1.47 -12.53
C GLY A 148 -0.85 -2.58 -11.56
N ALA A 149 -1.47 -2.59 -10.37
CA ALA A 149 -1.24 -3.59 -9.33
C ALA A 149 -1.61 -5.02 -9.76
N PHE A 150 -2.63 -5.15 -10.61
CA PHE A 150 -3.02 -6.44 -11.19
C PHE A 150 -2.11 -6.88 -12.35
N ILE A 151 -1.86 -5.99 -13.32
CA ILE A 151 -1.13 -6.32 -14.56
C ILE A 151 0.36 -6.53 -14.28
N GLY A 152 0.97 -5.74 -13.38
CA GLY A 152 2.40 -5.82 -13.11
C GLY A 152 2.86 -7.21 -12.71
N PRO A 153 2.31 -7.83 -11.65
CA PRO A 153 2.65 -9.20 -11.26
C PRO A 153 2.31 -10.23 -12.33
N LEU A 154 1.21 -10.04 -13.08
CA LEU A 154 0.83 -10.96 -14.17
C LEU A 154 1.86 -10.98 -15.30
N LEU A 155 2.40 -9.82 -15.69
CA LEU A 155 3.51 -9.73 -16.65
C LEU A 155 4.78 -10.36 -16.09
N LEU A 156 5.06 -10.17 -14.81
CA LEU A 156 6.22 -10.76 -14.16
C LEU A 156 6.13 -12.28 -14.10
N TYR A 157 4.94 -12.82 -13.84
CA TYR A 157 4.66 -14.26 -13.97
C TYR A 157 5.07 -14.78 -15.36
N ALA A 158 4.65 -14.10 -16.44
CA ALA A 158 5.02 -14.50 -17.79
C ALA A 158 6.54 -14.46 -18.00
N VAL A 159 7.24 -13.43 -17.54
CA VAL A 159 8.70 -13.32 -17.63
C VAL A 159 9.40 -14.49 -16.91
N MET A 160 8.99 -14.79 -15.68
CA MET A 160 9.59 -15.85 -14.87
C MET A 160 9.28 -17.24 -15.43
N LEU A 161 8.10 -17.43 -16.05
CA LEU A 161 7.72 -18.70 -16.67
C LEU A 161 8.59 -19.03 -17.92
N TYR A 162 8.94 -18.02 -18.71
CA TYR A 162 9.75 -18.18 -19.92
C TYR A 162 11.27 -18.20 -19.66
N LYS A 163 11.70 -17.61 -18.53
CA LYS A 163 13.13 -17.59 -18.19
C LYS A 163 13.50 -18.88 -17.47
N HIS A 164 14.35 -19.68 -18.15
CA HIS A 164 14.97 -20.86 -17.57
C HIS A 164 16.35 -20.53 -17.02
N GLY A 165 16.75 -21.16 -15.95
CA GLY A 165 18.06 -20.99 -15.33
C GLY A 165 18.02 -21.24 -13.84
N ASP A 166 19.07 -20.80 -13.17
CA ASP A 166 19.15 -20.78 -11.72
C ASP A 166 18.14 -19.75 -11.12
N GLU A 167 17.56 -20.05 -9.97
CA GLU A 167 16.56 -19.21 -9.30
C GLU A 167 17.00 -17.74 -9.21
N TYR A 168 18.22 -17.49 -8.76
CA TYR A 168 18.77 -16.15 -8.68
C TYR A 168 18.76 -15.39 -10.03
N GLU A 169 19.11 -16.08 -11.14
CA GLU A 169 19.09 -15.47 -12.48
C GLU A 169 17.66 -15.16 -12.95
N VAL A 170 16.69 -16.00 -12.57
CA VAL A 170 15.28 -15.77 -12.87
C VAL A 170 14.79 -14.52 -12.17
N TYR A 171 15.07 -14.36 -10.86
CA TYR A 171 14.69 -13.16 -10.13
C TYR A 171 15.38 -11.90 -10.63
N ASN A 172 16.69 -11.96 -10.93
CA ASN A 172 17.41 -10.82 -11.50
C ASN A 172 16.83 -10.40 -12.86
N THR A 173 16.48 -11.37 -13.72
CA THR A 173 15.82 -11.07 -14.99
C THR A 173 14.46 -10.44 -14.76
N ALA A 174 13.69 -10.92 -13.79
CA ALA A 174 12.40 -10.38 -13.42
C ALA A 174 12.51 -8.93 -12.95
N PHE A 175 13.44 -8.61 -12.02
CA PHE A 175 13.68 -7.23 -11.59
C PHE A 175 14.19 -6.34 -12.72
N ALA A 176 15.11 -6.83 -13.58
CA ALA A 176 15.59 -6.08 -14.74
C ALA A 176 14.46 -5.72 -15.71
N PHE A 177 13.49 -6.64 -15.92
CA PHE A 177 12.32 -6.39 -16.76
C PHE A 177 11.47 -5.21 -16.26
N LEU A 178 11.43 -4.97 -14.94
CA LEU A 178 10.70 -3.85 -14.35
C LEU A 178 11.30 -2.49 -14.68
N ALA A 179 12.49 -2.44 -15.31
CA ALA A 179 13.02 -1.21 -15.90
C ALA A 179 12.11 -0.68 -17.03
N LEU A 180 11.36 -1.55 -17.73
CA LEU A 180 10.46 -1.14 -18.80
C LEU A 180 9.30 -0.26 -18.26
N PRO A 181 8.45 -0.72 -17.34
CA PRO A 181 7.41 0.14 -16.76
C PRO A 181 8.00 1.34 -15.98
N ALA A 182 9.18 1.21 -15.36
CA ALA A 182 9.86 2.33 -14.71
C ALA A 182 10.20 3.46 -15.70
N VAL A 183 10.75 3.14 -16.87
CA VAL A 183 11.03 4.10 -17.94
C VAL A 183 9.74 4.69 -18.49
N CYS A 184 8.68 3.88 -18.67
CA CYS A 184 7.35 4.39 -19.05
C CYS A 184 6.83 5.41 -18.04
N THR A 185 6.92 5.11 -16.74
CA THR A 185 6.51 6.03 -15.67
C THR A 185 7.17 7.41 -15.82
N ILE A 186 8.51 7.44 -15.94
CA ILE A 186 9.25 8.71 -16.07
C ILE A 186 8.93 9.41 -17.39
N SER A 187 8.79 8.66 -18.48
CA SER A 187 8.47 9.23 -19.79
C SER A 187 7.10 9.93 -19.80
N PHE A 188 6.07 9.25 -19.26
CA PHE A 188 4.73 9.84 -19.15
C PHE A 188 4.70 10.99 -18.13
N LEU A 189 5.49 10.92 -17.05
CA LEU A 189 5.61 12.01 -16.08
C LEU A 189 6.23 13.28 -16.70
N LEU A 190 7.31 13.12 -17.45
CA LEU A 190 7.95 14.24 -18.17
C LEU A 190 7.04 14.80 -19.26
N PHE A 191 6.31 13.93 -19.96
CA PHE A 191 5.28 14.37 -20.92
C PHE A 191 4.16 15.14 -20.23
N ALA A 192 3.68 14.68 -19.05
CA ALA A 192 2.67 15.40 -18.27
C ALA A 192 3.17 16.79 -17.85
N LYS A 193 4.42 16.90 -17.36
CA LYS A 193 5.06 18.17 -17.02
C LYS A 193 5.14 19.10 -18.25
N SER A 194 5.56 18.58 -19.41
CA SER A 194 5.68 19.39 -20.62
C SER A 194 4.33 19.92 -21.12
N ARG A 195 3.27 19.12 -20.96
CA ARG A 195 1.92 19.50 -21.39
C ARG A 195 1.20 20.41 -20.40
N PHE A 196 1.48 20.24 -19.11
CA PHE A 196 0.83 20.94 -18.00
C PHE A 196 1.87 21.51 -17.02
N PRO A 197 2.71 22.48 -17.43
CA PRO A 197 3.81 22.99 -16.62
C PRO A 197 3.35 23.64 -15.31
N ASN A 198 2.17 24.28 -15.31
CA ASN A 198 1.61 25.03 -14.20
C ASN A 198 0.25 24.44 -13.78
N PRO A 199 0.19 23.32 -13.05
CA PRO A 199 -1.05 22.65 -12.67
C PRO A 199 -1.93 23.50 -11.71
N GLU A 200 -1.34 24.45 -10.99
CA GLU A 200 -2.03 25.41 -10.11
C GLU A 200 -3.09 26.24 -10.86
N THR A 201 -2.95 26.43 -12.17
CA THR A 201 -3.92 27.17 -13.01
C THR A 201 -5.28 26.47 -13.10
N PHE A 202 -5.41 25.23 -12.68
CA PHE A 202 -6.68 24.53 -12.60
C PHE A 202 -7.52 24.95 -11.38
N GLU A 203 -6.92 25.47 -10.30
CA GLU A 203 -7.64 25.85 -9.09
C GLU A 203 -7.73 27.38 -8.95
N PRO A 204 -8.94 27.96 -8.75
CA PRO A 204 -9.07 29.35 -8.33
C PRO A 204 -8.57 29.47 -6.87
N GLU A 205 -7.92 30.58 -6.53
CA GLU A 205 -7.32 30.85 -5.20
C GLU A 205 -8.15 30.34 -4.02
N ALA A 206 -7.61 29.32 -3.30
CA ALA A 206 -8.25 28.77 -2.12
C ALA A 206 -7.94 29.64 -0.89
N LYS A 207 -8.96 29.91 -0.07
CA LYS A 207 -8.77 30.55 1.24
C LYS A 207 -8.09 29.57 2.19
N ALA A 208 -6.97 30.00 2.81
CA ALA A 208 -6.28 29.23 3.82
C ALA A 208 -7.19 28.96 5.04
N GLU A 209 -7.45 27.70 5.33
CA GLU A 209 -8.16 27.27 6.55
C GLU A 209 -7.20 27.32 7.76
N LYS A 210 -7.70 27.85 8.89
CA LYS A 210 -6.95 27.87 10.14
C LYS A 210 -6.82 26.46 10.72
N LYS A 211 -5.59 26.05 11.03
CA LYS A 211 -5.31 24.79 11.75
C LYS A 211 -5.57 24.97 13.24
N GLU A 212 -6.61 24.33 13.77
CA GLU A 212 -6.84 24.22 15.21
C GLU A 212 -6.24 22.91 15.75
N SER A 213 -5.94 22.88 17.06
CA SER A 213 -5.40 21.69 17.73
C SER A 213 -6.49 20.62 17.90
N PHE A 214 -6.18 19.39 17.53
CA PHE A 214 -7.10 18.25 17.61
C PHE A 214 -7.14 17.63 19.00
N VAL A 215 -8.34 17.48 19.57
CA VAL A 215 -8.63 16.65 20.75
C VAL A 215 -9.60 15.55 20.31
N GLY A 216 -9.09 14.32 20.21
CA GLY A 216 -9.90 13.18 19.76
C GLY A 216 -10.97 12.78 20.78
N LYS A 217 -12.14 12.39 20.28
CA LYS A 217 -13.20 11.77 21.09
C LYS A 217 -12.84 10.32 21.46
N LYS A 218 -13.47 9.77 22.50
CA LYS A 218 -13.24 8.38 22.96
C LYS A 218 -13.46 7.34 21.83
N SER A 219 -14.48 7.55 21.00
CA SER A 219 -14.76 6.70 19.85
C SER A 219 -13.57 6.61 18.89
N PHE A 220 -12.90 7.73 18.62
CA PHE A 220 -11.73 7.78 17.75
C PHE A 220 -10.51 7.03 18.33
N TYR A 221 -10.24 7.17 19.64
CA TYR A 221 -9.13 6.42 20.26
C TYR A 221 -9.39 4.90 20.30
N LEU A 222 -10.64 4.47 20.51
CA LEU A 222 -11.01 3.07 20.44
C LEU A 222 -10.87 2.52 19.01
N TYR A 223 -11.21 3.35 18.02
CA TYR A 223 -10.99 3.03 16.62
C TYR A 223 -9.50 2.89 16.29
N LEU A 224 -8.65 3.82 16.74
CA LEU A 224 -7.19 3.74 16.58
C LEU A 224 -6.61 2.47 17.23
N ALA A 225 -7.10 2.10 18.42
CA ALA A 225 -6.68 0.85 19.07
C ALA A 225 -7.03 -0.38 18.23
N GLY A 226 -8.25 -0.43 17.66
CA GLY A 226 -8.68 -1.50 16.78
C GLY A 226 -7.83 -1.61 15.51
N ILE A 227 -7.57 -0.48 14.86
CA ILE A 227 -6.69 -0.42 13.67
C ILE A 227 -5.27 -0.83 14.00
N SER A 228 -4.75 -0.41 15.16
CA SER A 228 -3.42 -0.80 15.62
C SER A 228 -3.33 -2.32 15.82
N CYS A 229 -4.33 -2.94 16.44
CA CYS A 229 -4.39 -4.40 16.58
C CYS A 229 -4.46 -5.11 15.22
N PHE A 230 -5.26 -4.59 14.30
CA PHE A 230 -5.35 -5.12 12.93
C PHE A 230 -3.99 -5.01 12.22
N ALA A 231 -3.39 -3.82 12.18
CA ALA A 231 -2.12 -3.56 11.50
C ALA A 231 -0.98 -4.41 12.09
N PHE A 232 -0.97 -4.62 13.41
CA PHE A 232 0.00 -5.48 14.07
C PHE A 232 -0.11 -6.94 13.61
N GLY A 233 -1.33 -7.46 13.49
CA GLY A 233 -1.57 -8.86 13.10
C GLY A 233 -1.55 -9.11 11.59
N PHE A 234 -1.62 -8.06 10.77
CA PHE A 234 -1.70 -8.17 9.32
C PHE A 234 -0.30 -8.23 8.71
N VAL A 235 0.04 -9.40 8.18
CA VAL A 235 1.38 -9.70 7.66
C VAL A 235 1.57 -9.14 6.26
N ASP A 236 2.73 -8.52 6.02
CA ASP A 236 3.14 -8.10 4.68
C ASP A 236 3.26 -9.29 3.71
N PHE A 237 2.85 -9.12 2.46
CA PHE A 237 2.84 -10.20 1.47
C PHE A 237 4.24 -10.76 1.19
N SER A 238 5.30 -10.02 1.48
CA SER A 238 6.67 -10.49 1.37
C SER A 238 6.96 -11.69 2.29
N LEU A 239 6.35 -11.75 3.48
CA LEU A 239 6.46 -12.91 4.36
C LEU A 239 5.66 -14.10 3.81
N VAL A 240 4.54 -13.87 3.12
CA VAL A 240 3.78 -14.92 2.44
C VAL A 240 4.64 -15.53 1.32
N THR A 241 5.18 -14.72 0.42
CA THR A 241 6.01 -15.22 -0.70
C THR A 241 7.28 -15.91 -0.21
N MET A 242 7.92 -15.37 0.83
CA MET A 242 9.05 -16.01 1.49
C MET A 242 8.68 -17.40 2.06
N HIS A 243 7.52 -17.51 2.73
CA HIS A 243 7.06 -18.78 3.29
C HIS A 243 6.79 -19.82 2.20
N LEU A 244 6.12 -19.41 1.12
CA LEU A 244 5.77 -20.29 0.01
C LEU A 244 7.03 -20.81 -0.72
N ALA A 245 8.00 -19.94 -0.98
CA ALA A 245 9.29 -20.30 -1.57
C ALA A 245 10.11 -21.20 -0.63
N LYS A 246 10.27 -20.82 0.64
CA LYS A 246 11.03 -21.57 1.63
C LYS A 246 10.59 -23.03 1.77
N ASN A 247 9.29 -23.28 1.66
CA ASN A 247 8.71 -24.60 1.83
C ASN A 247 8.39 -25.31 0.50
N ASN A 248 8.80 -24.75 -0.63
CA ASN A 248 8.53 -25.28 -1.99
C ASN A 248 7.04 -25.61 -2.20
N LEU A 249 6.13 -24.76 -1.70
CA LEU A 249 4.68 -24.97 -1.79
C LEU A 249 4.11 -24.60 -3.15
N PHE A 250 4.77 -23.69 -3.84
CA PHE A 250 4.52 -23.29 -5.24
C PHE A 250 5.85 -23.04 -5.95
N ASP A 251 5.85 -23.21 -7.26
CA ASP A 251 6.97 -22.76 -8.08
C ASP A 251 7.12 -21.23 -7.98
N ASP A 252 8.35 -20.75 -7.90
CA ASP A 252 8.65 -19.33 -7.73
C ASP A 252 8.01 -18.45 -8.82
N SER A 253 7.94 -18.96 -10.06
CA SER A 253 7.23 -18.29 -11.16
C SER A 253 5.74 -18.08 -10.88
N THR A 254 5.12 -18.88 -10.01
CA THR A 254 3.69 -18.78 -9.67
C THR A 254 3.39 -17.71 -8.61
N LEU A 255 4.39 -17.29 -7.83
CA LEU A 255 4.21 -16.30 -6.77
C LEU A 255 3.60 -14.97 -7.27
N PRO A 256 4.04 -14.39 -8.40
CA PRO A 256 3.40 -13.20 -8.96
C PRO A 256 1.94 -13.43 -9.37
N LEU A 257 1.60 -14.62 -9.86
CA LEU A 257 0.22 -14.94 -10.22
C LEU A 257 -0.69 -14.99 -9.00
N LEU A 258 -0.21 -15.57 -7.88
CA LEU A 258 -0.94 -15.57 -6.61
C LEU A 258 -1.17 -14.14 -6.10
N TYR A 259 -0.15 -13.28 -6.19
CA TYR A 259 -0.28 -11.88 -5.80
C TYR A 259 -1.26 -11.11 -6.69
N SER A 260 -1.19 -11.31 -8.01
CA SER A 260 -2.16 -10.73 -8.95
C SER A 260 -3.60 -11.14 -8.59
N GLY A 261 -3.80 -12.42 -8.23
CA GLY A 261 -5.08 -12.90 -7.72
C GLY A 261 -5.51 -12.20 -6.42
N ALA A 262 -4.58 -11.97 -5.49
CA ALA A 262 -4.85 -11.22 -4.26
C ALA A 262 -5.26 -9.77 -4.56
N MET A 263 -4.60 -9.10 -5.50
CA MET A 263 -4.95 -7.73 -5.92
C MET A 263 -6.31 -7.64 -6.61
N LEU A 264 -6.71 -8.68 -7.36
CA LEU A 264 -8.05 -8.75 -7.92
C LEU A 264 -9.12 -8.87 -6.82
N VAL A 265 -8.87 -9.72 -5.83
CA VAL A 265 -9.76 -9.86 -4.65
C VAL A 265 -9.79 -8.56 -3.84
N ASP A 266 -8.65 -7.90 -3.67
CA ASP A 266 -8.51 -6.60 -3.03
C ASP A 266 -9.41 -5.54 -3.69
N ALA A 267 -9.31 -5.36 -5.01
CA ALA A 267 -10.11 -4.41 -5.77
C ALA A 267 -11.64 -4.67 -5.59
N VAL A 268 -12.06 -5.95 -5.68
CA VAL A 268 -13.47 -6.32 -5.46
C VAL A 268 -13.88 -6.08 -4.02
N ALA A 269 -13.04 -6.44 -3.05
CA ALA A 269 -13.30 -6.24 -1.63
C ALA A 269 -13.39 -4.76 -1.27
N ALA A 270 -12.52 -3.91 -1.82
CA ALA A 270 -12.56 -2.46 -1.62
C ALA A 270 -13.90 -1.86 -2.04
N LEU A 271 -14.41 -2.23 -3.21
CA LEU A 271 -15.72 -1.79 -3.70
C LEU A 271 -16.87 -2.33 -2.82
N PHE A 272 -16.84 -3.62 -2.49
CA PHE A 272 -17.87 -4.26 -1.69
C PHE A 272 -17.93 -3.68 -0.27
N PHE A 273 -16.79 -3.60 0.42
CA PHE A 273 -16.74 -3.10 1.79
C PHE A 273 -16.95 -1.58 1.85
N GLY A 274 -16.53 -0.82 0.82
CA GLY A 274 -16.90 0.59 0.69
C GLY A 274 -18.42 0.78 0.64
N TRP A 275 -19.13 0.02 -0.21
CA TRP A 275 -20.59 0.03 -0.27
C TRP A 275 -21.22 -0.45 1.05
N LEU A 276 -20.67 -1.47 1.69
CA LEU A 276 -21.16 -1.99 2.97
C LEU A 276 -20.99 -0.96 4.09
N PHE A 277 -19.90 -0.19 4.06
CA PHE A 277 -19.63 0.88 5.03
C PHE A 277 -20.68 1.99 4.96
N ASP A 278 -21.14 2.37 3.76
CA ASP A 278 -22.21 3.34 3.60
C ASP A 278 -23.51 2.90 4.30
N LYS A 279 -23.75 1.59 4.38
CA LYS A 279 -24.94 1.02 5.03
C LYS A 279 -24.76 0.72 6.51
N MET A 280 -23.62 0.16 6.87
CA MET A 280 -23.40 -0.43 8.20
C MET A 280 -22.28 0.26 9.00
N ARG A 281 -21.63 1.31 8.43
CA ARG A 281 -20.54 2.07 9.05
C ARG A 281 -19.45 1.15 9.60
N THR A 282 -19.01 1.35 10.85
CA THR A 282 -17.90 0.62 11.49
C THR A 282 -18.12 -0.91 11.55
N LYS A 283 -19.38 -1.39 11.46
CA LYS A 283 -19.64 -2.84 11.38
C LYS A 283 -19.06 -3.49 10.13
N ALA A 284 -18.90 -2.74 9.03
CA ALA A 284 -18.22 -3.23 7.84
C ALA A 284 -16.77 -3.64 8.15
N LEU A 285 -16.06 -2.88 9.01
CA LEU A 285 -14.71 -3.23 9.48
C LEU A 285 -14.70 -4.51 10.33
N VAL A 286 -15.71 -4.67 11.20
CA VAL A 286 -15.85 -5.88 12.02
C VAL A 286 -15.98 -7.11 11.12
N ILE A 287 -16.84 -7.03 10.09
CA ILE A 287 -17.07 -8.14 9.16
C ILE A 287 -15.81 -8.43 8.34
N SER A 288 -15.19 -7.42 7.74
CA SER A 288 -14.00 -7.60 6.91
C SER A 288 -12.83 -8.16 7.71
N THR A 289 -12.58 -7.63 8.90
CA THR A 289 -11.52 -8.11 9.79
C THR A 289 -11.79 -9.53 10.27
N ALA A 290 -13.04 -9.88 10.62
CA ALA A 290 -13.40 -11.24 11.03
C ALA A 290 -13.16 -12.26 9.90
N ILE A 291 -13.45 -11.88 8.64
CA ILE A 291 -13.21 -12.73 7.47
C ILE A 291 -11.70 -12.84 7.21
N SER A 292 -10.96 -11.72 7.18
CA SER A 292 -9.55 -11.70 6.85
C SER A 292 -8.66 -12.25 7.97
N ALA A 293 -9.08 -12.22 9.23
CA ALA A 293 -8.26 -12.62 10.39
C ALA A 293 -7.62 -14.01 10.24
N PHE A 294 -8.29 -14.92 9.54
CA PHE A 294 -7.80 -16.29 9.35
C PHE A 294 -6.85 -16.46 8.15
N PHE A 295 -6.49 -15.39 7.44
CA PHE A 295 -5.59 -15.51 6.29
C PHE A 295 -4.27 -16.20 6.65
N ALA A 296 -3.68 -15.86 7.81
CA ALA A 296 -2.42 -16.43 8.25
C ALA A 296 -2.52 -17.93 8.55
N PHE A 297 -3.66 -18.38 9.08
CA PHE A 297 -3.91 -19.81 9.30
C PHE A 297 -3.91 -20.58 7.98
N PHE A 298 -4.59 -20.08 6.96
CA PHE A 298 -4.68 -20.74 5.66
C PHE A 298 -3.39 -20.59 4.82
N ALA A 299 -2.79 -19.40 4.79
CA ALA A 299 -1.61 -19.15 3.96
C ALA A 299 -0.32 -19.76 4.50
N PHE A 300 -0.18 -19.90 5.82
CA PHE A 300 1.04 -20.40 6.48
C PHE A 300 0.86 -21.75 7.16
N GLY A 301 -0.35 -22.11 7.58
CA GLY A 301 -0.62 -23.35 8.32
C GLY A 301 -1.01 -24.53 7.44
N MET A 302 -1.32 -24.30 6.15
CA MET A 302 -1.78 -25.33 5.24
C MET A 302 -0.73 -25.64 4.16
N THR A 303 -0.77 -26.86 3.64
CA THR A 303 0.11 -27.32 2.53
C THR A 303 -0.66 -27.56 1.23
N SER A 304 -2.00 -27.62 1.30
CA SER A 304 -2.85 -27.79 0.12
C SER A 304 -2.89 -26.48 -0.69
N PRO A 305 -2.59 -26.49 -2.01
CA PRO A 305 -2.63 -25.30 -2.84
C PRO A 305 -3.97 -24.52 -2.75
N GLY A 306 -5.10 -25.23 -2.76
CA GLY A 306 -6.43 -24.58 -2.66
C GLY A 306 -6.64 -23.84 -1.33
N MET A 307 -6.16 -24.39 -0.21
CA MET A 307 -6.26 -23.73 1.09
C MET A 307 -5.32 -22.52 1.20
N ILE A 308 -4.13 -22.63 0.62
CA ILE A 308 -3.19 -21.49 0.56
C ILE A 308 -3.79 -20.38 -0.31
N MET A 309 -4.36 -20.69 -1.46
CA MET A 309 -5.05 -19.72 -2.32
C MET A 309 -6.22 -19.05 -1.58
N LEU A 310 -6.96 -19.78 -0.75
CA LEU A 310 -7.97 -19.22 0.13
C LEU A 310 -7.33 -18.22 1.12
N GLY A 311 -6.21 -18.57 1.74
CA GLY A 311 -5.47 -17.66 2.62
C GLY A 311 -5.03 -16.37 1.91
N VAL A 312 -4.52 -16.50 0.68
CA VAL A 312 -4.13 -15.37 -0.18
C VAL A 312 -5.35 -14.49 -0.52
N ALA A 313 -6.49 -15.11 -0.85
CA ALA A 313 -7.74 -14.38 -1.09
C ALA A 313 -8.24 -13.64 0.16
N LEU A 314 -8.18 -14.26 1.34
CA LEU A 314 -8.54 -13.63 2.61
C LEU A 314 -7.60 -12.45 2.94
N TRP A 315 -6.32 -12.55 2.59
CA TRP A 315 -5.37 -11.44 2.68
C TRP A 315 -5.80 -10.27 1.78
N GLY A 316 -6.18 -10.55 0.52
CA GLY A 316 -6.72 -9.55 -0.40
C GLY A 316 -7.99 -8.87 0.13
N VAL A 317 -8.90 -9.63 0.76
CA VAL A 317 -10.08 -9.06 1.44
C VAL A 317 -9.68 -8.07 2.54
N GLY A 318 -8.67 -8.41 3.35
CA GLY A 318 -8.15 -7.53 4.40
C GLY A 318 -7.58 -6.22 3.84
N MET A 319 -6.77 -6.31 2.76
CA MET A 319 -6.20 -5.13 2.08
C MET A 319 -7.28 -4.21 1.52
N GLY A 320 -8.23 -4.72 0.75
CA GLY A 320 -9.28 -3.92 0.12
C GLY A 320 -10.19 -3.22 1.12
N ALA A 321 -10.54 -3.90 2.20
CA ALA A 321 -11.28 -3.26 3.29
C ALA A 321 -10.46 -2.17 3.99
N GLN A 322 -9.16 -2.38 4.17
CA GLN A 322 -8.26 -1.40 4.77
C GLN A 322 -8.17 -0.13 3.91
N GLU A 323 -7.98 -0.26 2.62
CA GLU A 323 -7.79 0.89 1.73
C GLU A 323 -9.05 1.75 1.62
N SER A 324 -10.22 1.11 1.56
CA SER A 324 -11.50 1.80 1.36
C SER A 324 -12.15 2.26 2.66
N VAL A 325 -12.27 1.37 3.65
CA VAL A 325 -13.13 1.60 4.82
C VAL A 325 -12.42 2.31 5.96
N MET A 326 -11.13 2.02 6.18
CA MET A 326 -10.42 2.62 7.32
C MET A 326 -10.33 4.14 7.22
N LYS A 327 -10.02 4.67 6.05
CA LYS A 327 -9.97 6.12 5.82
C LYS A 327 -11.36 6.75 5.91
N ALA A 328 -12.40 6.08 5.38
CA ALA A 328 -13.78 6.54 5.46
C ALA A 328 -14.27 6.63 6.92
N ALA A 329 -13.89 5.67 7.78
CA ALA A 329 -14.23 5.68 9.20
C ALA A 329 -13.65 6.90 9.93
N VAL A 330 -12.40 7.28 9.68
CA VAL A 330 -11.80 8.51 10.23
C VAL A 330 -12.64 9.74 9.85
N ALA A 331 -13.07 9.84 8.60
CA ALA A 331 -13.88 10.98 8.12
C ALA A 331 -15.24 11.07 8.80
N THR A 332 -15.83 9.95 9.25
CA THR A 332 -17.12 9.95 9.94
C THR A 332 -17.03 10.23 11.44
N MET A 333 -15.87 10.05 12.05
CA MET A 333 -15.64 10.22 13.49
C MET A 333 -15.08 11.60 13.84
N THR A 334 -14.69 12.40 12.83
CA THR A 334 -14.00 13.67 13.05
C THR A 334 -14.68 14.81 12.32
N SER A 335 -14.67 16.01 12.96
CA SER A 335 -15.19 17.22 12.33
C SER A 335 -14.32 17.65 11.14
N LYS A 336 -14.87 18.48 10.25
CA LYS A 336 -14.15 18.96 9.07
C LYS A 336 -12.87 19.70 9.44
N GLU A 337 -12.91 20.49 10.52
CA GLU A 337 -11.80 21.33 11.01
C GLU A 337 -10.60 20.49 11.51
N HIS A 338 -10.86 19.29 12.06
CA HIS A 338 -9.84 18.41 12.65
C HIS A 338 -9.49 17.18 11.79
N ARG A 339 -10.10 17.05 10.62
CA ARG A 339 -9.97 15.87 9.78
C ARG A 339 -8.53 15.60 9.34
N ALA A 340 -7.77 16.63 8.99
CA ALA A 340 -6.37 16.48 8.58
C ALA A 340 -5.48 15.95 9.72
N SER A 341 -5.66 16.47 10.94
CA SER A 341 -4.93 16.01 12.13
C SER A 341 -5.31 14.57 12.51
N SER A 342 -6.58 14.20 12.31
CA SER A 342 -7.06 12.84 12.56
C SER A 342 -6.49 11.83 11.58
N TYR A 343 -6.41 12.18 10.29
CA TYR A 343 -5.73 11.35 9.31
C TYR A 343 -4.23 11.20 9.62
N GLY A 344 -3.57 12.29 10.05
CA GLY A 344 -2.17 12.23 10.47
C GLY A 344 -1.95 11.30 11.66
N ALA A 345 -2.82 11.37 12.68
CA ALA A 345 -2.77 10.45 13.82
C ALA A 345 -3.04 9.01 13.38
N PHE A 346 -4.06 8.78 12.55
CA PHE A 346 -4.37 7.47 11.99
C PHE A 346 -3.17 6.88 11.23
N GLU A 347 -2.59 7.62 10.28
CA GLU A 347 -1.45 7.15 9.47
C GLU A 347 -0.21 6.87 10.34
N PHE A 348 0.04 7.70 11.35
CA PHE A 348 1.15 7.49 12.27
C PHE A 348 1.01 6.21 13.09
N PHE A 349 -0.13 6.01 13.77
CA PHE A 349 -0.36 4.81 14.58
C PHE A 349 -0.43 3.56 13.70
N PHE A 350 -1.05 3.65 12.54
CA PHE A 350 -1.10 2.56 11.58
C PHE A 350 0.31 2.14 11.12
N GLY A 351 1.12 3.08 10.63
CA GLY A 351 2.48 2.80 10.17
C GLY A 351 3.40 2.29 11.30
N LEU A 352 3.28 2.86 12.51
CA LEU A 352 4.06 2.45 13.66
C LEU A 352 3.71 1.00 14.09
N THR A 353 2.43 0.68 14.16
CA THR A 353 1.99 -0.67 14.57
C THR A 353 2.22 -1.70 13.48
N TRP A 354 2.12 -1.32 12.21
CA TRP A 354 2.53 -2.17 11.08
C TRP A 354 4.02 -2.50 11.15
N PHE A 355 4.87 -1.52 11.46
CA PHE A 355 6.30 -1.75 11.63
C PHE A 355 6.58 -2.79 12.73
N PHE A 356 6.06 -2.56 13.94
CA PHE A 356 6.28 -3.50 15.03
C PHE A 356 5.66 -4.87 14.75
N GLY A 357 4.48 -4.92 14.16
CA GLY A 357 3.80 -6.15 13.77
C GLY A 357 4.63 -6.95 12.76
N SER A 358 5.03 -6.35 11.66
CA SER A 358 5.83 -7.01 10.62
C SER A 358 7.17 -7.53 11.16
N TRP A 359 7.87 -6.72 11.94
CA TRP A 359 9.15 -7.12 12.54
C TRP A 359 9.00 -8.25 13.55
N LEU A 360 8.11 -8.08 14.54
CA LEU A 360 7.92 -9.07 15.61
C LEU A 360 7.33 -10.37 15.07
N LEU A 361 6.39 -10.31 14.14
CA LEU A 361 5.84 -11.50 13.49
C LEU A 361 6.90 -12.22 12.65
N GLY A 362 7.77 -11.47 11.94
CA GLY A 362 8.91 -12.08 11.25
C GLY A 362 9.87 -12.80 12.22
N ALA A 363 10.19 -12.18 13.34
CA ALA A 363 11.02 -12.81 14.38
C ALA A 363 10.35 -14.04 15.02
N ILE A 364 9.04 -13.97 15.29
CA ILE A 364 8.27 -15.12 15.81
C ILE A 364 8.21 -16.24 14.77
N TYR A 365 8.10 -15.91 13.48
CA TYR A 365 8.12 -16.91 12.42
C TYR A 365 9.43 -17.70 12.39
N ASP A 366 10.59 -17.04 12.56
CA ASP A 366 11.89 -17.72 12.62
C ASP A 366 12.01 -18.65 13.83
N TYR A 367 11.27 -18.38 14.91
CA TYR A 367 11.25 -19.21 16.12
C TYR A 367 10.19 -20.32 16.07
N SER A 368 8.95 -19.99 15.69
CA SER A 368 7.81 -20.94 15.69
C SER A 368 6.69 -20.47 14.77
N LEU A 369 6.45 -21.23 13.70
CA LEU A 369 5.37 -20.98 12.75
C LEU A 369 3.98 -21.00 13.44
N ASN A 370 3.76 -21.95 14.35
CA ASN A 370 2.47 -22.03 15.05
C ASN A 370 2.20 -20.81 15.93
N THR A 371 3.23 -20.34 16.65
CA THR A 371 3.12 -19.12 17.47
C THR A 371 2.86 -17.89 16.59
N PHE A 372 3.54 -17.78 15.45
CA PHE A 372 3.32 -16.74 14.47
C PHE A 372 1.85 -16.70 14.00
N ILE A 373 1.28 -17.83 13.58
CA ILE A 373 -0.12 -17.93 13.15
C ILE A 373 -1.08 -17.50 14.28
N ILE A 374 -0.88 -18.03 15.49
CA ILE A 374 -1.72 -17.70 16.64
C ILE A 374 -1.69 -16.20 16.96
N VAL A 375 -0.49 -15.59 16.99
CA VAL A 375 -0.34 -14.17 17.31
C VAL A 375 -0.96 -13.29 16.22
N SER A 376 -0.75 -13.61 14.94
CA SER A 376 -1.37 -12.89 13.82
C SER A 376 -2.89 -12.92 13.88
N VAL A 377 -3.49 -14.11 14.04
CA VAL A 377 -4.95 -14.28 14.13
C VAL A 377 -5.50 -13.59 15.37
N ALA A 378 -4.87 -13.80 16.54
CA ALA A 378 -5.34 -13.23 17.79
C ALA A 378 -5.32 -11.69 17.78
N ALA A 379 -4.27 -11.08 17.24
CA ALA A 379 -4.18 -9.63 17.14
C ALA A 379 -5.32 -9.04 16.30
N GLN A 380 -5.66 -9.65 15.17
CA GLN A 380 -6.77 -9.22 14.34
C GLN A 380 -8.13 -9.46 15.02
N LEU A 381 -8.32 -10.58 15.72
CA LEU A 381 -9.54 -10.84 16.47
C LEU A 381 -9.73 -9.86 17.65
N ILE A 382 -8.65 -9.40 18.28
CA ILE A 382 -8.68 -8.36 19.32
C ILE A 382 -9.13 -7.00 18.74
N ALA A 383 -8.93 -6.73 17.46
CA ALA A 383 -9.44 -5.52 16.82
C ALA A 383 -10.99 -5.45 16.82
N LEU A 384 -11.68 -6.61 16.75
CA LEU A 384 -13.16 -6.66 16.65
C LEU A 384 -13.87 -5.98 17.83
N PRO A 385 -13.60 -6.33 19.11
CA PRO A 385 -14.22 -5.63 20.23
C PRO A 385 -13.85 -4.14 20.27
N CYS A 386 -12.65 -3.73 19.84
CA CYS A 386 -12.28 -2.32 19.78
C CYS A 386 -13.17 -1.56 18.78
N TYR A 387 -13.43 -2.11 17.60
CA TYR A 387 -14.33 -1.50 16.62
C TYR A 387 -15.77 -1.43 17.13
N LEU A 388 -16.29 -2.49 17.76
CA LEU A 388 -17.64 -2.52 18.35
C LEU A 388 -17.80 -1.51 19.48
N LEU A 389 -16.77 -1.36 20.34
CA LEU A 389 -16.76 -0.36 21.41
C LEU A 389 -16.67 1.06 20.85
N SER A 390 -15.88 1.27 19.79
CA SER A 390 -15.80 2.55 19.08
C SER A 390 -17.17 2.98 18.55
N GLU A 391 -17.89 2.07 17.89
CA GLU A 391 -19.24 2.34 17.36
C GLU A 391 -20.24 2.71 18.47
N ARG A 392 -20.23 1.94 19.57
CA ARG A 392 -21.10 2.24 20.73
C ARG A 392 -20.77 3.60 21.36
N SER A 393 -19.47 3.96 21.45
CA SER A 393 -19.05 5.26 21.97
C SER A 393 -19.51 6.38 21.03
N LEU A 394 -19.33 6.20 19.71
CA LEU A 394 -19.77 7.18 18.71
C LEU A 394 -21.27 7.43 18.75
N ALA A 395 -22.08 6.39 18.92
CA ALA A 395 -23.53 6.53 19.09
C ALA A 395 -23.91 7.35 20.32
N ARG A 396 -23.17 7.18 21.44
CA ARG A 396 -23.39 7.96 22.68
C ARG A 396 -22.89 9.40 22.59
N GLU A 397 -21.86 9.66 21.80
CA GLU A 397 -21.30 11.00 21.60
C GLU A 397 -22.15 11.87 20.68
N ASN A 398 -23.04 11.24 19.87
CA ASN A 398 -23.96 11.89 18.95
C ASN A 398 -25.41 12.01 19.49
N CYS A 399 -25.70 11.42 20.67
CA CYS A 399 -26.95 11.61 21.43
C CYS A 399 -26.78 12.70 22.48
#